data_8dae8c67a48266b4b99e23049304e01b
#
_entry.id   8dae8c67a48266b4b99e23049304e01b
#
_cell.length_a   1.000
_cell.length_b   1.000
_cell.length_c   1.000
_cell.angle_alpha   90.00
_cell.angle_beta   90.00
_cell.angle_gamma   90.00
#
_symmetry.space_group_name_H-M   'P 1'
#
loop_
_entity.id
_entity.type
_entity.pdbx_description
1 polymer ?
#
loop_
_entity_poly.entity_id
_entity_poly.type
_entity_poly.pdbx_seq_one_letter_code
_entity_poly.pdbx_strand_id
1 'polypeptide(L)' 'MKTTAERVKYMMMTLKIKEQTEFGLLCGASKSVVYQWLTGRIKSIDAKYAFKLEDSTPFSARWIMLGEGKIKK' A
#
# COMPACT_ATOMS: atom_id res chain seq x y z
N MET A 1 2.46 9.08 9.13
CA MET A 1 1.77 7.79 8.91
C MET A 1 2.70 6.64 9.27
N LYS A 2 2.55 6.19 10.49
CA LYS A 2 3.50 5.23 11.07
C LYS A 2 3.16 3.78 10.78
N THR A 3 1.88 3.47 10.58
CA THR A 3 1.46 2.08 10.41
C THR A 3 1.16 1.77 8.95
N THR A 4 1.28 0.49 8.61
CA THR A 4 0.91 0.00 7.29
C THR A 4 -0.54 0.35 6.97
N ALA A 5 -1.45 0.16 7.95
CA ALA A 5 -2.86 0.48 7.74
C ALA A 5 -3.06 1.95 7.35
N GLU A 6 -2.38 2.85 8.05
CA GLU A 6 -2.47 4.28 7.73
C GLU A 6 -1.94 4.58 6.33
N ARG A 7 -0.81 3.97 5.97
CA ARG A 7 -0.22 4.20 4.64
C ARG A 7 -1.12 3.69 3.53
N VAL A 8 -1.70 2.50 3.71
CA VAL A 8 -2.61 1.94 2.70
C VAL A 8 -3.85 2.82 2.55
N LYS A 9 -4.42 3.28 3.66
CA LYS A 9 -5.58 4.19 3.62
C LYS A 9 -5.22 5.48 2.89
N TYR A 10 -4.05 6.02 3.17
CA TYR A 10 -3.60 7.26 2.52
C TYR A 10 -3.44 7.06 1.01
N MET A 11 -2.84 5.93 0.60
CA MET A 11 -2.68 5.63 -0.83
C MET A 11 -4.02 5.48 -1.52
N MET A 12 -4.94 4.74 -0.91
CA MET A 12 -6.27 4.54 -1.49
C MET A 12 -7.01 5.87 -1.63
N MET A 13 -6.94 6.71 -0.60
CA MET A 13 -7.59 8.01 -0.63
C MET A 13 -7.00 8.90 -1.73
N THR A 14 -5.68 8.95 -1.81
CA THR A 14 -4.98 9.77 -2.80
C THR A 14 -5.29 9.32 -4.23
N LEU A 15 -5.36 8.00 -4.44
CA LEU A 15 -5.65 7.41 -5.74
C LEU A 15 -7.15 7.36 -6.05
N LYS A 16 -7.98 7.77 -5.10
CA LYS A 16 -9.45 7.75 -5.21
C LYS A 16 -9.98 6.32 -5.44
N ILE A 17 -9.35 5.35 -4.81
CA ILE A 17 -9.73 3.95 -4.87
C ILE A 17 -10.50 3.61 -3.60
N LYS A 18 -11.71 3.09 -3.73
CA LYS A 18 -12.56 2.75 -2.59
C LYS A 18 -12.61 1.24 -2.32
N GLU A 19 -12.32 0.43 -3.33
CA GLU A 19 -12.45 -1.01 -3.23
C GLU A 19 -11.10 -1.67 -2.96
N GLN A 20 -11.07 -2.56 -1.99
CA GLN A 20 -9.84 -3.28 -1.64
C GLN A 20 -9.35 -4.14 -2.80
N THR A 21 -10.27 -4.74 -3.53
CA THR A 21 -9.93 -5.55 -4.71
C THR A 21 -9.22 -4.71 -5.76
N GLU A 22 -9.72 -3.51 -5.99
CA GLU A 22 -9.14 -2.59 -6.97
C GLU A 22 -7.73 -2.20 -6.57
N PHE A 23 -7.52 -1.88 -5.29
CA PHE A 23 -6.18 -1.54 -4.81
C PHE A 23 -5.24 -2.73 -4.96
N GLY A 24 -5.71 -3.93 -4.64
CA GLY A 24 -4.90 -5.13 -4.75
C GLY A 24 -4.42 -5.41 -6.17
N LEU A 25 -5.24 -5.07 -7.17
CA LEU A 25 -4.87 -5.26 -8.56
C LEU A 25 -3.63 -4.46 -8.97
N LEU A 26 -3.36 -3.36 -8.27
CA LEU A 26 -2.19 -2.54 -8.57
C LEU A 26 -0.88 -3.23 -8.19
N CYS A 27 -0.92 -4.18 -7.29
CA CYS A 27 0.29 -4.81 -6.77
C CYS A 27 0.22 -6.34 -6.75
N GLY A 28 -0.83 -6.92 -7.31
CA GLY A 28 -0.98 -8.35 -7.32
C GLY A 28 -1.37 -8.95 -5.98
N ALA A 29 -1.93 -8.15 -5.09
CA ALA A 29 -2.40 -8.62 -3.78
C ALA A 29 -3.89 -8.95 -3.86
N SER A 30 -4.31 -10.00 -3.15
CA SER A 30 -5.72 -10.34 -3.05
C SER A 30 -6.44 -9.35 -2.15
N LYS A 31 -7.77 -9.30 -2.26
CA LYS A 31 -8.58 -8.50 -1.36
C LYS A 31 -8.29 -8.85 0.10
N SER A 32 -8.11 -10.13 0.39
CA SER A 32 -7.83 -10.60 1.75
C SER A 32 -6.53 -10.01 2.29
N VAL A 33 -5.49 -9.95 1.47
CA VAL A 33 -4.21 -9.37 1.88
C VAL A 33 -4.36 -7.88 2.15
N VAL A 34 -5.05 -7.15 1.26
CA VAL A 34 -5.29 -5.72 1.46
C VAL A 34 -6.08 -5.49 2.75
N TYR A 35 -7.10 -6.30 2.99
CA TYR A 35 -7.90 -6.22 4.22
C TYR A 35 -7.03 -6.40 5.45
N GLN A 36 -6.10 -7.36 5.41
CA GLN A 36 -5.21 -7.62 6.55
C GLN A 36 -4.25 -6.47 6.79
N TRP A 37 -3.82 -5.76 5.74
CA TRP A 37 -3.05 -4.54 5.91
C TRP A 37 -3.88 -3.46 6.61
N LEU A 38 -5.12 -3.29 6.14
CA LEU A 38 -6.00 -2.23 6.68
C LEU A 38 -6.42 -2.46 8.12
N THR A 39 -6.52 -3.72 8.53
CA THR A 39 -6.93 -4.07 9.91
C THR A 39 -5.74 -4.20 10.85
N GLY A 40 -4.52 -4.12 10.32
CA GLY A 40 -3.31 -4.25 11.14
C GLY A 40 -2.91 -5.68 11.45
N ARG A 41 -3.56 -6.67 10.85
CA ARG A 41 -3.17 -8.06 11.04
C ARG A 41 -1.82 -8.35 10.42
N ILE A 42 -1.55 -7.78 9.23
CA ILE A 42 -0.25 -7.81 8.61
C ILE A 42 0.31 -6.41 8.73
N LYS A 43 1.42 -6.27 9.44
CA LYS A 43 1.97 -4.96 9.77
C LYS A 43 3.07 -4.49 8.85
N SER A 44 3.35 -5.23 7.79
CA SER A 44 4.35 -4.84 6.81
C SER A 44 3.90 -5.27 5.42
N ILE A 45 4.36 -4.54 4.42
CA ILE A 45 4.08 -4.85 3.02
C ILE A 45 5.35 -5.45 2.42
N ASP A 46 5.25 -6.69 1.91
CA ASP A 46 6.39 -7.34 1.29
C ASP A 46 6.92 -6.53 0.11
N ALA A 47 8.22 -6.65 -0.12
CA ALA A 47 8.89 -5.93 -1.19
C ALA A 47 8.25 -6.17 -2.56
N LYS A 48 7.79 -7.38 -2.82
CA LYS A 48 7.16 -7.69 -4.11
C LYS A 48 5.92 -6.83 -4.38
N TYR A 49 5.13 -6.57 -3.34
CA TYR A 49 3.95 -5.69 -3.48
C TYR A 49 4.37 -4.24 -3.55
N ALA A 50 5.34 -3.85 -2.72
CA ALA A 50 5.77 -2.46 -2.65
C ALA A 50 6.40 -2.00 -3.97
N PHE A 51 7.21 -2.83 -4.61
CA PHE A 51 7.82 -2.48 -5.88
C PHE A 51 6.79 -2.38 -7.00
N LYS A 52 5.77 -3.24 -6.99
CA LYS A 52 4.70 -3.14 -7.97
C LYS A 52 3.88 -1.87 -7.76
N LEU A 53 3.62 -1.50 -6.51
CA LEU A 53 2.95 -0.24 -6.21
C LEU A 53 3.79 0.95 -6.66
N GLU A 54 5.10 0.89 -6.46
CA GLU A 54 5.98 1.95 -6.94
C GLU A 54 5.90 2.09 -8.46
N ASP A 55 5.83 0.96 -9.17
CA ASP A 55 5.75 0.98 -10.63
C ASP A 55 4.43 1.52 -11.15
N SER A 56 3.34 1.26 -10.44
CA SER A 56 1.99 1.58 -10.92
C SER A 56 1.38 2.84 -10.29
N THR A 57 2.05 3.44 -9.32
CA THR A 57 1.56 4.62 -8.60
C THR A 57 2.70 5.62 -8.41
N PRO A 58 2.42 6.85 -7.97
CA PRO A 58 3.50 7.79 -7.70
C PRO A 58 4.23 7.57 -6.37
N PHE A 59 3.84 6.57 -5.58
CA PHE A 59 4.41 6.35 -4.26
C PHE A 59 5.74 5.60 -4.32
N SER A 60 6.66 5.90 -3.38
CA SER A 60 7.95 5.22 -3.34
C SER A 60 7.87 3.94 -2.53
N ALA A 61 8.59 2.90 -2.98
CA ALA A 61 8.60 1.62 -2.30
C ALA A 61 9.13 1.74 -0.86
N ARG A 62 10.15 2.56 -0.66
CA ARG A 62 10.72 2.76 0.67
C ARG A 62 9.68 3.29 1.64
N TRP A 63 8.91 4.29 1.23
CA TRP A 63 7.86 4.82 2.09
C TRP A 63 6.74 3.79 2.31
N ILE A 64 6.36 3.07 1.26
CA ILE A 64 5.31 2.05 1.36
C ILE A 64 5.67 0.99 2.41
N MET A 65 6.91 0.51 2.38
CA MET A 65 7.35 -0.54 3.28
C MET A 65 7.69 -0.05 4.68
N LEU A 66 8.37 1.08 4.78
CA LEU A 66 9.00 1.51 6.03
C LEU A 66 8.39 2.77 6.62
N GLY A 67 7.63 3.51 5.87
CA GLY A 67 7.13 4.80 6.31
C GLY A 67 8.22 5.86 6.38
N GLU A 68 9.32 5.64 5.69
CA GLU A 68 10.48 6.53 5.71
C GLU A 68 10.75 7.13 4.34
N GLY A 69 11.42 8.27 4.34
CA GLY A 69 11.79 8.93 3.11
C GLY A 69 10.63 9.67 2.47
N LYS A 70 10.78 9.97 1.19
CA LYS A 70 9.74 10.70 0.46
C LYS A 70 8.54 9.80 0.20
N ILE A 71 7.35 10.35 0.36
CA ILE A 71 6.12 9.60 0.08
C ILE A 71 6.06 9.26 -1.40
N LYS A 72 6.35 10.22 -2.27
CA LYS A 72 6.30 10.03 -3.72
C LYS A 72 7.71 9.92 -4.30
N LYS A 73 7.77 9.23 -5.43
CA LYS A 73 9.04 9.08 -6.16
C LYS A 73 9.62 10.41 -6.60
#